data_7afca18d2a97e503bc96e560a5fc0fcd
#
_entry.id   7afca18d2a97e503bc96e560a5fc0fcd
#
_cell.length_a   1.000
_cell.length_b   1.000
_cell.length_c   1.000
_cell.angle_alpha   90.00
_cell.angle_beta   90.00
_cell.angle_gamma   90.00
#
_symmetry.space_group_name_H-M   'P 1'
#
loop_
_entity.id
_entity.type
_entity.pdbx_description
1 polymer ?
#
loop_
_entity_poly.entity_id
_entity_poly.type
_entity_poly.pdbx_seq_one_letter_code
_entity_poly.pdbx_strand_id
1 'polypeptide(L)'
;WLELNAGRVADRRLRCQVITVPGQFAYVQRRWELLRYPDAIVAVCDSTRESLTRARLGYRFLRRTLDGREMRDVPIVLQANKQDLPDAIPVDELRAAVGDLKKLGRTPAPPRAARSRQ
;
A
#
# COMPACT_ATOMS: atom_id res chain seq x y z
N TRP A 1 -12.33 -7.51 7.24
CA TRP A 1 -11.11 -7.24 8.02
C TRP A 1 -10.53 -8.54 8.56
N LEU A 2 -9.24 -8.56 8.81
CA LEU A 2 -8.50 -9.70 9.34
C LEU A 2 -7.64 -9.22 10.52
N GLU A 3 -7.69 -9.94 11.62
CA GLU A 3 -6.79 -9.71 12.76
C GLU A 3 -5.68 -10.75 12.76
N LEU A 4 -4.44 -10.29 12.85
CA LEU A 4 -3.24 -11.11 12.85
C LEU A 4 -2.44 -10.88 14.13
N ASN A 5 -1.95 -11.96 14.71
CA ASN A 5 -0.92 -11.88 15.73
C ASN A 5 0.44 -11.77 15.05
N ALA A 6 1.03 -10.57 15.07
CA ALA A 6 2.30 -10.29 14.41
C ALA A 6 3.54 -10.51 15.30
N GLY A 7 3.40 -11.24 16.39
CA GLY A 7 4.49 -11.54 17.29
C GLY A 7 4.68 -10.52 18.40
N ARG A 8 5.95 -10.27 18.79
CA ARG A 8 6.31 -9.34 19.87
C ARG A 8 7.35 -8.33 19.39
N VAL A 9 7.17 -7.10 19.81
CA VAL A 9 8.14 -6.01 19.61
C VAL A 9 8.36 -5.34 20.97
N ALA A 10 9.61 -5.26 21.43
CA ALA A 10 9.97 -4.69 22.71
C ALA A 10 9.09 -5.24 23.87
N ASP A 11 9.00 -6.57 23.97
CA ASP A 11 8.18 -7.33 24.96
C ASP A 11 6.66 -7.11 24.92
N ARG A 12 6.16 -6.32 23.98
CA ARG A 12 4.74 -6.13 23.74
C ARG A 12 4.23 -7.04 22.63
N ARG A 13 3.06 -7.62 22.81
CA ARG A 13 2.38 -8.36 21.75
C ARG A 13 1.89 -7.37 20.68
N LEU A 14 2.25 -7.62 19.43
CA LEU A 14 1.77 -6.86 18.30
C LEU A 14 0.56 -7.54 17.67
N ARG A 15 -0.57 -6.87 17.68
CA ARG A 15 -1.76 -7.26 16.92
C ARG A 15 -1.90 -6.34 15.72
N CYS A 16 -2.04 -6.92 14.54
CA CYS A 16 -2.31 -6.18 13.31
C CYS A 16 -3.75 -6.41 12.89
N GLN A 17 -4.46 -5.32 12.66
CA GLN A 17 -5.77 -5.36 12.03
C GLN A 17 -5.61 -4.93 10.58
N VAL A 18 -5.87 -5.85 9.65
CA VAL A 18 -5.80 -5.59 8.20
C VAL A 18 -7.19 -5.32 7.69
N ILE A 19 -7.39 -4.15 7.10
CA ILE A 19 -8.66 -3.72 6.53
C ILE A 19 -8.48 -3.54 5.04
N THR A 20 -9.26 -4.26 4.24
CA THR A 20 -9.28 -4.09 2.79
C THR A 20 -10.24 -2.99 2.41
N VAL A 21 -9.74 -2.03 1.64
CA VAL A 21 -10.50 -0.88 1.16
C VAL A 21 -10.79 -1.07 -0.33
N PRO A 22 -12.06 -1.03 -0.77
CA PRO A 22 -12.42 -1.17 -2.17
C PRO A 22 -11.78 -0.10 -3.05
N GLY A 23 -11.14 -0.49 -4.16
CA GLY A 23 -10.48 0.42 -5.11
C GLY A 23 -11.43 1.15 -6.07
N GLN A 24 -12.69 0.74 -6.18
CA GLN A 24 -13.67 1.28 -7.12
C GLN A 24 -14.15 2.68 -6.71
N PHE A 25 -14.34 3.56 -7.68
CA PHE A 25 -14.82 4.93 -7.45
C PHE A 25 -16.19 5.01 -6.77
N ALA A 26 -17.07 4.03 -7.00
CA ALA A 26 -18.38 3.96 -6.37
C ALA A 26 -18.34 3.91 -4.82
N TYR A 27 -17.20 3.54 -4.24
CA TYR A 27 -17.06 3.39 -2.79
C TYR A 27 -16.14 4.45 -2.15
N VAL A 28 -16.04 5.62 -2.75
CA VAL A 28 -15.19 6.73 -2.25
C VAL A 28 -15.52 7.05 -0.80
N GLN A 29 -16.80 7.16 -0.45
CA GLN A 29 -17.24 7.51 0.90
C GLN A 29 -16.83 6.44 1.93
N ARG A 30 -16.98 5.16 1.59
CA ARG A 30 -16.55 4.06 2.44
C ARG A 30 -15.04 3.99 2.62
N ARG A 31 -14.25 4.36 1.60
CA ARG A 31 -12.80 4.51 1.73
C ARG A 31 -12.42 5.58 2.75
N TRP A 32 -13.14 6.69 2.76
CA TRP A 32 -12.93 7.77 3.72
C TRP A 32 -13.12 7.32 5.16
N GLU A 33 -14.13 6.51 5.43
CA GLU A 33 -14.42 5.95 6.76
C GLU A 33 -13.34 4.95 7.21
N LEU A 34 -12.95 4.05 6.31
CA LEU A 34 -11.96 3.01 6.59
C LEU A 34 -10.53 3.55 6.75
N LEU A 35 -10.19 4.62 6.05
CA LEU A 35 -8.90 5.31 6.16
C LEU A 35 -8.85 6.35 7.31
N ARG A 36 -9.72 6.22 8.29
CA ARG A 36 -9.87 7.24 9.31
C ARG A 36 -8.63 7.39 10.20
N TYR A 37 -8.02 6.26 10.59
CA TYR A 37 -6.85 6.24 11.48
C TYR A 37 -5.92 5.05 11.15
N PRO A 38 -5.37 4.94 9.95
CA PRO A 38 -4.44 3.87 9.66
C PRO A 38 -3.06 4.16 10.27
N ASP A 39 -2.40 3.14 10.81
CA ASP A 39 -1.00 3.23 11.23
C ASP A 39 -0.04 3.07 10.05
N ALA A 40 -0.46 2.32 9.03
CA ALA A 40 0.25 2.14 7.76
C ALA A 40 -0.74 1.77 6.65
N ILE A 41 -0.38 2.04 5.41
CA ILE A 41 -1.18 1.72 4.24
C ILE A 41 -0.37 0.90 3.26
N VAL A 42 -0.96 -0.17 2.73
CA VAL A 42 -0.43 -0.91 1.58
C VAL A 42 -1.25 -0.53 0.35
N ALA A 43 -0.63 0.18 -0.58
CA ALA A 43 -1.22 0.53 -1.86
C ALA A 43 -0.92 -0.59 -2.88
N VAL A 44 -1.89 -1.43 -3.16
CA VAL A 44 -1.76 -2.52 -4.12
C VAL A 44 -2.01 -1.98 -5.52
N CYS A 45 -0.99 -2.03 -6.38
CA CYS A 45 -1.05 -1.54 -7.75
C CYS A 45 -0.90 -2.71 -8.75
N ASP A 46 -1.79 -2.77 -9.71
CA ASP A 46 -1.68 -3.65 -10.86
C ASP A 46 -0.52 -3.15 -11.74
N SER A 47 0.44 -4.04 -12.01
CA SER A 47 1.68 -3.69 -12.72
C SER A 47 1.56 -3.73 -14.24
N THR A 48 0.40 -4.08 -14.79
CA THR A 48 0.22 -4.07 -16.24
C THR A 48 0.25 -2.66 -16.81
N ARG A 49 0.76 -2.51 -18.04
CA ARG A 49 0.79 -1.19 -18.73
C ARG A 49 -0.58 -0.56 -18.86
N GLU A 50 -1.59 -1.38 -19.13
CA GLU A 50 -2.98 -0.94 -19.24
C GLU A 50 -3.48 -0.31 -17.94
N SER A 51 -3.07 -0.85 -16.80
CA SER A 51 -3.53 -0.41 -15.46
C SER A 51 -2.76 0.79 -14.91
N LEU A 52 -1.68 1.23 -15.54
CA LEU A 52 -0.78 2.26 -15.02
C LEU A 52 -1.51 3.59 -14.72
N THR A 53 -2.37 4.04 -15.63
CA THR A 53 -3.13 5.29 -15.42
C THR A 53 -4.05 5.18 -14.21
N ARG A 54 -4.72 4.03 -14.04
CA ARG A 54 -5.59 3.77 -12.89
C ARG A 54 -4.79 3.73 -11.58
N ALA A 55 -3.63 3.10 -11.58
CA ALA A 55 -2.73 3.04 -10.43
C ALA A 55 -2.27 4.45 -10.01
N ARG A 56 -1.89 5.30 -10.97
CA ARG A 56 -1.51 6.71 -10.72
C ARG A 56 -2.65 7.52 -10.12
N LEU A 57 -3.84 7.42 -10.68
CA LEU A 57 -5.02 8.13 -10.18
C LEU A 57 -5.40 7.68 -8.77
N GLY A 58 -5.39 6.37 -8.52
CA GLY A 58 -5.68 5.81 -7.20
C GLY A 58 -4.68 6.26 -6.14
N TYR A 59 -3.40 6.27 -6.46
CA TYR A 59 -2.36 6.72 -5.56
C TYR A 59 -2.44 8.22 -5.26
N ARG A 60 -2.67 9.05 -6.28
CA ARG A 60 -2.88 10.50 -6.11
C ARG A 60 -4.08 10.80 -5.23
N PHE A 61 -5.17 10.07 -5.43
CA PHE A 61 -6.36 10.19 -4.59
C PHE A 61 -6.05 9.85 -3.13
N LEU A 62 -5.34 8.74 -2.89
CA LEU A 62 -4.91 8.35 -1.56
C LEU A 62 -4.06 9.44 -0.89
N ARG A 63 -3.04 9.96 -1.58
CA ARG A 63 -2.18 11.03 -1.06
C ARG A 63 -2.97 12.29 -0.70
N ARG A 64 -3.85 12.75 -1.57
CA ARG A 64 -4.72 13.92 -1.30
C ARG A 64 -5.62 13.69 -0.10
N THR A 65 -6.15 12.47 0.05
CA THR A 65 -6.97 12.11 1.20
C THR A 65 -6.19 12.22 2.51
N LEU A 66 -4.98 11.70 2.54
CA LEU A 66 -4.11 11.76 3.71
C LEU A 66 -3.64 13.20 4.02
N ASP A 67 -3.26 13.94 2.99
CA ASP A 67 -2.84 15.34 3.15
C ASP A 67 -3.97 16.23 3.69
N GLY A 68 -5.20 16.02 3.22
CA GLY A 68 -6.38 16.75 3.69
C GLY A 68 -6.81 16.42 5.12
N ARG A 69 -6.31 15.31 5.68
CA ARG A 69 -6.58 14.87 7.05
C ARG A 69 -5.40 15.06 8.01
N GLU A 70 -4.37 15.75 7.58
CA GLU A 70 -3.13 15.92 8.36
C GLU A 70 -2.42 14.59 8.70
N MET A 71 -2.66 13.54 7.90
CA MET A 71 -2.04 12.22 8.04
C MET A 71 -0.87 12.01 7.08
N ARG A 72 -0.03 13.03 6.91
CA ARG A 72 1.10 13.02 5.96
C ARG A 72 2.18 12.03 6.33
N ASP A 73 2.30 11.73 7.62
CA ASP A 73 3.34 10.86 8.17
C ASP A 73 2.96 9.38 8.17
N VAL A 74 1.73 9.04 7.76
CA VAL A 74 1.32 7.64 7.62
C VAL A 74 2.14 6.98 6.52
N PRO A 75 2.93 5.93 6.83
CA PRO A 75 3.74 5.25 5.84
C PRO A 75 2.87 4.53 4.81
N ILE A 76 3.25 4.66 3.54
CA ILE A 76 2.62 3.96 2.44
C ILE A 76 3.64 3.01 1.81
N VAL A 77 3.31 1.73 1.77
CA VAL A 77 4.06 0.70 1.05
C VAL A 77 3.36 0.44 -0.28
N LEU A 78 4.08 0.60 -1.38
CA LEU A 78 3.58 0.23 -2.70
C LEU A 78 3.84 -1.26 -2.94
N GLN A 79 2.79 -2.01 -3.20
CA GLN A 79 2.86 -3.40 -3.63
C GLN A 79 2.58 -3.49 -5.13
N ALA A 80 3.59 -3.90 -5.89
CA ALA A 80 3.44 -4.20 -7.31
C ALA A 80 2.84 -5.60 -7.46
N ASN A 81 1.58 -5.66 -7.84
CA ASN A 81 0.85 -6.91 -8.06
C ASN A 81 0.89 -7.33 -9.53
N LYS A 82 0.68 -8.61 -9.81
CA LYS A 82 0.70 -9.20 -11.15
C LYS A 82 2.06 -9.09 -11.88
N GLN A 83 3.16 -9.20 -11.14
CA GLN A 83 4.51 -9.21 -11.72
C GLN A 83 4.82 -10.46 -12.56
N ASP A 84 3.98 -11.47 -12.46
CA ASP A 84 4.00 -12.72 -13.24
C ASP A 84 3.48 -12.56 -14.67
N LEU A 85 2.77 -11.47 -14.97
CA LEU A 85 2.23 -11.24 -16.31
C LEU A 85 3.29 -10.70 -17.27
N PRO A 86 3.23 -11.08 -18.59
CA PRO A 86 4.26 -10.72 -19.57
C PRO A 86 4.33 -9.22 -19.87
N ASP A 87 3.26 -8.48 -19.65
CA ASP A 87 3.16 -7.02 -19.84
C ASP A 87 3.34 -6.21 -18.56
N ALA A 88 3.75 -6.88 -17.47
CA ALA A 88 4.05 -6.21 -16.22
C ALA A 88 5.27 -5.30 -16.36
N ILE A 89 5.14 -4.06 -15.91
CA ILE A 89 6.27 -3.14 -15.82
C ILE A 89 7.10 -3.42 -14.56
N PRO A 90 8.43 -3.22 -14.60
CA PRO A 90 9.29 -3.42 -13.45
C PRO A 90 8.85 -2.60 -12.23
N VAL A 91 9.07 -3.13 -11.04
CA VAL A 91 8.65 -2.49 -9.77
C VAL A 91 9.16 -1.05 -9.64
N ASP A 92 10.41 -0.80 -10.03
CA ASP A 92 10.99 0.54 -9.93
C ASP A 92 10.38 1.51 -10.94
N GLU A 93 10.04 1.05 -12.15
CA GLU A 93 9.32 1.84 -13.14
C GLU A 93 7.90 2.15 -12.66
N LEU A 94 7.18 1.17 -12.11
CA LEU A 94 5.86 1.37 -11.54
C LEU A 94 5.90 2.41 -10.40
N ARG A 95 6.87 2.27 -9.51
CA ARG A 95 7.06 3.17 -8.37
C ARG A 95 7.33 4.61 -8.83
N ALA A 96 8.20 4.80 -9.82
CA ALA A 96 8.49 6.11 -10.40
C ALA A 96 7.27 6.70 -11.10
N ALA A 97 6.49 5.89 -11.80
CA ALA A 97 5.30 6.33 -12.53
C ALA A 97 4.12 6.68 -11.61
N VAL A 98 3.95 5.98 -10.50
CA VAL A 98 2.80 6.14 -9.59
C VAL A 98 3.04 7.26 -8.59
N GLY A 99 4.24 7.40 -8.05
CA GLY A 99 4.54 8.36 -7.01
C GLY A 99 5.87 9.05 -7.15
N ASP A 100 5.93 10.31 -6.74
CA ASP A 100 7.17 11.04 -6.58
C ASP A 100 7.88 10.51 -5.31
N LEU A 101 8.91 9.68 -5.51
CA LEU A 101 9.66 8.98 -4.45
C LEU A 101 10.27 9.91 -3.38
N LYS A 102 10.37 11.21 -3.68
CA LYS A 102 10.94 12.19 -2.73
C LYS A 102 10.09 12.43 -1.49
N LYS A 103 8.82 12.00 -1.50
CA LYS A 103 7.88 12.14 -0.37
C LYS A 103 7.57 10.81 0.33
N LEU A 104 8.01 9.69 -0.24
CA LEU A 104 7.93 8.39 0.42
C LEU A 104 9.14 8.27 1.34
N GLY A 105 8.93 8.35 2.65
CA GLY A 105 9.97 8.02 3.61
C GLY A 105 10.61 6.69 3.23
N ARG A 106 11.93 6.55 3.42
CA ARG A 106 12.70 5.35 3.08
C ARG A 106 11.94 4.12 3.56
N THR A 107 11.35 3.39 2.63
CA THR A 107 10.71 2.11 2.94
C THR A 107 11.79 1.17 3.45
N PRO A 108 11.71 0.66 4.68
CA PRO A 108 12.62 -0.40 5.10
C PRO A 108 12.45 -1.58 4.14
N ALA A 109 13.57 -2.18 3.73
CA ALA A 109 13.55 -3.37 2.90
C ALA A 109 12.66 -4.42 3.58
N PRO A 110 11.77 -5.11 2.84
CA PRO A 110 10.95 -6.15 3.42
C PRO A 110 11.85 -7.22 4.03
N PRO A 111 11.49 -7.74 5.21
CA PRO A 111 12.22 -8.86 5.79
C PRO A 111 12.22 -9.98 4.75
N ARG A 112 13.42 -10.55 4.50
CA ARG A 112 13.56 -11.71 3.62
C ARG A 112 12.56 -12.77 4.07
N ALA A 113 11.67 -13.17 3.17
CA ALA A 113 10.76 -14.27 3.42
C ALA A 113 11.59 -15.47 3.92
N ALA A 114 11.28 -15.93 5.12
CA ALA A 114 11.88 -17.15 5.63
C ALA A 114 11.53 -18.26 4.64
N ARG A 115 12.56 -18.80 3.97
CA ARG A 115 12.38 -20.00 3.15
C ARG A 115 11.88 -21.09 4.08
N SER A 116 10.62 -21.48 3.94
CA SER A 116 10.12 -22.71 4.56
C SER A 116 10.96 -23.85 4.00
N ARG A 117 11.79 -24.44 4.86
CA ARG A 117 12.42 -25.74 4.56
C ARG A 117 11.29 -26.76 4.62
N GLN A 118 10.99 -27.35 3.49
CA GLN A 118 10.31 -28.64 3.43
C GLN A 118 11.26 -29.72 3.94
#